data_c79d8d43ebeb85247445c0fb62adaecc
#
_entry.id   c79d8d43ebeb85247445c0fb62adaecc
#
_cell.length_a   1.000
_cell.length_b   1.000
_cell.length_c   1.000
_cell.angle_alpha   90.00
_cell.angle_beta   90.00
_cell.angle_gamma   90.00
#
_symmetry.space_group_name_H-M   'P 1'
#
loop_
_entity.id
_entity.type
_entity.pdbx_description
1 polymer ?
#
loop_
_entity_poly.entity_id
_entity_poly.type
_entity_poly.pdbx_seq_one_letter_code
_entity_poly.pdbx_strand_id
1 'polypeptide(L)'
;MNKSYIFSAIAAFALLTLSACHDDTPDGKTTEESQEFTISTKPLTANEVIGNDYENINNWKLIFVDRAGKIAAIVNRDPSKTDAVTQETFRTELPAGTYTVYAFANTYDWFDDYYGISSLTVGGSLPAGFDNMQYGAGAGWHEGLKLPMTGKKNVTITNRIDEPFDIEVVRLYAKLQYEVTNQSTKSVTLNNIEILPMAMGPIPMFPDYTSLGNPPTTTLDGTTYTTVKLDLNQSITTEPTKLTGYVREGFASSHPTGRYAIKVSINRDGKAEELLYALTHELTYINRNDWINIPIVITDYNLSVDVNFYPPIGGYPAVVKEVKNEEYYIKFGTEGRFAITPHMYDAANGGEMLTNKQMSASIKSISDPNGIFTTKPTFDATTDEIVGELNANTGTATVTLSFTVKQTDLVEFTYERIIFIIREN
;
A
#
# COMPACT_ATOMS: atom_id res chain seq x y z
N MET A 1 -25.26 9.74 -54.80
CA MET A 1 -24.75 10.36 -56.05
C MET A 1 -23.43 11.05 -55.75
N ASN A 2 -22.42 10.68 -56.58
CA ASN A 2 -21.06 11.23 -56.82
C ASN A 2 -20.08 11.20 -55.63
N LYS A 3 -19.15 10.29 -55.56
CA LYS A 3 -17.91 9.94 -56.29
C LYS A 3 -17.08 11.15 -56.73
N SER A 4 -15.90 11.29 -56.14
CA SER A 4 -14.70 11.66 -56.88
C SER A 4 -13.44 11.19 -56.19
N TYR A 5 -12.73 10.34 -56.89
CA TYR A 5 -11.32 9.90 -56.68
C TYR A 5 -10.41 10.99 -57.27
N ILE A 6 -9.24 11.23 -56.66
CA ILE A 6 -8.08 11.69 -57.40
C ILE A 6 -6.84 10.90 -56.95
N PHE A 7 -6.20 10.37 -57.96
CA PHE A 7 -5.02 9.53 -57.99
C PHE A 7 -3.71 10.32 -58.01
N SER A 8 -2.67 9.70 -57.43
CA SER A 8 -1.29 9.61 -57.92
C SER A 8 -0.43 10.87 -58.11
N ALA A 9 0.77 10.82 -57.51
CA ALA A 9 2.01 10.90 -58.30
C ALA A 9 3.19 10.36 -57.51
N ILE A 10 3.75 9.25 -58.02
CA ILE A 10 5.06 8.68 -57.73
C ILE A 10 6.06 9.55 -58.49
N ALA A 11 7.10 10.04 -57.80
CA ALA A 11 8.31 10.53 -58.49
C ALA A 11 9.52 9.84 -57.83
N ALA A 12 10.03 8.85 -58.55
CA ALA A 12 11.35 8.26 -58.33
C ALA A 12 12.44 9.25 -58.77
N PHE A 13 13.44 9.42 -57.91
CA PHE A 13 14.72 10.00 -58.34
C PHE A 13 15.87 9.07 -58.00
N ALA A 14 16.57 8.67 -59.08
CA ALA A 14 17.64 7.71 -59.06
C ALA A 14 18.99 8.36 -58.80
N LEU A 15 19.79 7.60 -58.11
CA LEU A 15 21.27 7.51 -58.08
C LEU A 15 22.12 8.66 -58.62
N LEU A 16 23.04 9.07 -57.74
CA LEU A 16 24.43 9.34 -58.17
C LEU A 16 25.36 8.84 -57.04
N THR A 17 26.06 7.77 -57.31
CA THR A 17 27.22 7.24 -56.60
C THR A 17 28.40 8.18 -56.82
N LEU A 18 28.97 8.72 -55.76
CA LEU A 18 30.32 9.22 -55.72
C LEU A 18 31.10 8.46 -54.67
N SER A 19 31.90 7.51 -55.14
CA SER A 19 33.00 6.90 -54.39
C SER A 19 34.02 7.97 -54.09
N ALA A 20 34.18 8.32 -52.84
CA ALA A 20 35.37 8.98 -52.33
C ALA A 20 36.04 7.99 -51.38
N CYS A 21 37.11 7.39 -51.81
CA CYS A 21 38.09 6.77 -50.95
C CYS A 21 38.57 7.83 -49.98
N HIS A 22 38.38 7.59 -48.72
CA HIS A 22 39.06 8.34 -47.67
C HIS A 22 39.90 7.36 -46.85
N ASP A 23 41.15 7.73 -46.68
CA ASP A 23 42.20 6.99 -45.99
C ASP A 23 41.79 6.55 -44.62
N ASP A 24 41.93 5.22 -44.35
CA ASP A 24 41.94 4.65 -43.03
C ASP A 24 43.17 5.10 -42.25
N THR A 25 42.98 6.09 -41.36
CA THR A 25 43.80 6.23 -40.16
C THR A 25 43.04 5.67 -39.00
N PRO A 26 43.58 4.69 -38.24
CA PRO A 26 42.95 4.15 -37.09
C PRO A 26 43.15 5.09 -35.89
N ASP A 27 42.45 6.20 -35.88
CA ASP A 27 42.25 6.97 -34.65
C ASP A 27 41.07 6.32 -33.92
N GLY A 28 41.40 5.48 -32.94
CA GLY A 28 40.44 4.81 -32.06
C GLY A 28 39.71 5.77 -31.11
N LYS A 29 39.06 6.79 -31.66
CA LYS A 29 38.02 7.53 -30.95
C LYS A 29 36.71 6.81 -31.18
N THR A 30 36.32 6.01 -30.20
CA THR A 30 34.91 5.68 -30.01
C THR A 30 34.16 7.01 -29.95
N THR A 31 33.42 7.35 -30.99
CA THR A 31 32.50 8.49 -30.97
C THR A 31 31.49 8.24 -29.84
N GLU A 32 31.61 9.02 -28.77
CA GLU A 32 30.58 9.05 -27.73
C GLU A 32 29.35 9.68 -28.36
N GLU A 33 28.28 8.89 -28.48
CA GLU A 33 27.01 9.35 -29.03
C GLU A 33 26.10 9.83 -27.89
N SER A 34 25.50 11.01 -28.08
CA SER A 34 24.53 11.57 -27.13
C SER A 34 23.24 10.75 -27.18
N GLN A 35 22.94 10.05 -26.09
CA GLN A 35 21.73 9.23 -25.93
C GLN A 35 20.72 9.93 -25.07
N GLU A 36 19.43 9.84 -25.45
CA GLU A 36 18.32 10.41 -24.69
C GLU A 36 17.74 9.38 -23.70
N PHE A 37 17.50 9.85 -22.48
CA PHE A 37 16.90 9.09 -21.40
C PHE A 37 15.74 9.86 -20.79
N THR A 38 14.74 9.15 -20.30
CA THR A 38 13.66 9.69 -19.48
C THR A 38 13.68 9.01 -18.13
N ILE A 39 13.75 9.78 -17.04
CA ILE A 39 13.48 9.29 -15.69
C ILE A 39 12.02 9.59 -15.36
N SER A 40 11.29 8.61 -14.87
CA SER A 40 9.88 8.75 -14.52
C SER A 40 9.55 8.05 -13.19
N THR A 41 8.55 8.57 -12.47
CA THR A 41 8.01 7.87 -11.30
C THR A 41 7.06 6.77 -11.75
N LYS A 42 7.10 5.62 -11.07
CA LYS A 42 6.05 4.62 -11.22
C LYS A 42 4.74 5.16 -10.66
N PRO A 43 3.64 5.21 -11.44
CA PRO A 43 2.34 5.64 -10.95
C PRO A 43 1.86 4.74 -9.80
N LEU A 44 1.14 5.32 -8.82
CA LEU A 44 0.46 4.55 -7.76
C LEU A 44 -0.74 3.79 -8.33
N THR A 45 -1.47 4.41 -9.26
CA THR A 45 -2.58 3.81 -10.02
C THR A 45 -2.59 4.36 -11.44
N ALA A 46 -3.31 3.70 -12.36
CA ALA A 46 -3.45 4.16 -13.75
C ALA A 46 -4.07 5.58 -13.88
N ASN A 47 -4.76 6.06 -12.84
CA ASN A 47 -5.44 7.35 -12.80
C ASN A 47 -4.89 8.25 -11.68
N GLU A 48 -3.63 8.10 -11.33
CA GLU A 48 -3.02 8.89 -10.25
C GLU A 48 -3.08 10.39 -10.56
N VAL A 49 -3.83 11.11 -9.73
CA VAL A 49 -3.68 12.54 -9.59
C VAL A 49 -2.63 12.77 -8.52
N ILE A 50 -1.45 13.18 -8.89
CA ILE A 50 -0.36 13.44 -7.97
C ILE A 50 -0.78 14.59 -7.07
N GLY A 51 -0.94 14.27 -5.78
CA GLY A 51 -1.57 15.17 -4.81
C GLY A 51 -0.63 16.16 -4.14
N ASN A 52 0.68 15.87 -4.09
CA ASN A 52 1.64 16.75 -3.42
C ASN A 52 3.07 16.60 -3.96
N ASP A 53 3.91 17.59 -3.68
CA ASP A 53 5.30 17.64 -4.13
C ASP A 53 6.21 16.57 -3.53
N TYR A 54 5.79 15.90 -2.43
CA TYR A 54 6.58 14.84 -1.80
C TYR A 54 6.67 13.58 -2.66
N GLU A 55 5.69 13.37 -3.51
CA GLU A 55 5.53 12.19 -4.36
C GLU A 55 6.22 12.34 -5.71
N ASN A 56 6.66 13.54 -6.05
CA ASN A 56 7.30 13.87 -7.32
C ASN A 56 8.82 13.78 -7.23
N ILE A 57 9.49 13.73 -8.39
CA ILE A 57 10.95 13.80 -8.49
C ILE A 57 11.38 15.24 -8.29
N ASN A 58 12.16 15.52 -7.26
CA ASN A 58 12.73 16.83 -6.98
C ASN A 58 14.23 16.89 -7.30
N ASN A 59 14.92 15.79 -7.10
CA ASN A 59 16.29 15.56 -7.52
C ASN A 59 16.42 14.11 -8.00
N TRP A 60 17.46 13.84 -8.79
CA TRP A 60 17.79 12.48 -9.19
C TRP A 60 19.27 12.33 -9.50
N LYS A 61 19.74 11.10 -9.37
CA LYS A 61 21.08 10.64 -9.71
C LYS A 61 21.00 9.31 -10.44
N LEU A 62 21.71 9.16 -11.54
CA LEU A 62 21.83 7.92 -12.30
C LEU A 62 23.27 7.49 -12.36
N ILE A 63 23.50 6.20 -12.14
CA ILE A 63 24.82 5.57 -12.18
C ILE A 63 24.78 4.52 -13.27
N PHE A 64 25.55 4.72 -14.34
CA PHE A 64 25.68 3.78 -15.45
C PHE A 64 26.87 2.88 -15.21
N VAL A 65 26.65 1.58 -15.18
CA VAL A 65 27.68 0.58 -14.91
C VAL A 65 27.79 -0.35 -16.13
N ASP A 66 28.97 -0.50 -16.65
CA ASP A 66 29.26 -1.37 -17.79
C ASP A 66 29.27 -2.88 -17.42
N ARG A 67 29.42 -3.74 -18.41
CA ARG A 67 29.50 -5.19 -18.19
C ARG A 67 30.70 -5.65 -17.36
N ALA A 68 31.74 -4.85 -17.25
CA ALA A 68 32.91 -5.13 -16.43
C ALA A 68 32.72 -4.68 -14.98
N GLY A 69 31.55 -4.14 -14.63
CA GLY A 69 31.25 -3.60 -13.29
C GLY A 69 31.91 -2.24 -13.04
N LYS A 70 32.32 -1.52 -14.07
CA LYS A 70 32.89 -0.18 -13.97
C LYS A 70 31.84 0.89 -14.17
N ILE A 71 31.94 1.95 -13.40
CA ILE A 71 31.06 3.12 -13.52
C ILE A 71 31.47 3.90 -14.76
N ALA A 72 30.64 3.84 -15.80
CA ALA A 72 30.87 4.54 -17.06
C ALA A 72 30.46 6.02 -16.98
N ALA A 73 29.37 6.33 -16.28
CA ALA A 73 28.92 7.70 -16.04
C ALA A 73 28.13 7.81 -14.74
N ILE A 74 28.14 9.01 -14.19
CA ILE A 74 27.26 9.47 -13.10
C ILE A 74 26.60 10.74 -13.57
N VAL A 75 25.27 10.74 -13.67
CA VAL A 75 24.48 11.87 -14.14
C VAL A 75 23.57 12.33 -13.01
N ASN A 76 23.56 13.61 -12.72
CA ASN A 76 22.70 14.22 -11.71
C ASN A 76 21.73 15.19 -12.39
N ARG A 77 20.59 15.41 -11.76
CA ARG A 77 19.69 16.49 -12.13
C ARG A 77 20.42 17.83 -12.01
N ASP A 78 20.14 18.72 -12.96
CA ASP A 78 20.65 20.09 -12.91
C ASP A 78 20.14 20.76 -11.61
N PRO A 79 21.05 21.21 -10.73
CA PRO A 79 20.69 21.81 -9.45
C PRO A 79 19.93 23.15 -9.58
N SER A 80 19.94 23.77 -10.76
CA SER A 80 19.13 24.96 -11.01
C SER A 80 17.66 24.68 -11.22
N LYS A 81 17.27 23.42 -11.47
CA LYS A 81 15.89 22.99 -11.61
C LYS A 81 15.32 22.67 -10.22
N THR A 82 14.39 23.49 -9.78
CA THR A 82 13.77 23.38 -8.44
C THR A 82 12.34 22.87 -8.45
N ASP A 83 11.72 22.75 -9.63
CA ASP A 83 10.37 22.24 -9.81
C ASP A 83 10.31 20.73 -9.59
N ALA A 84 9.25 20.28 -8.94
CA ALA A 84 8.96 18.86 -8.78
C ALA A 84 8.30 18.33 -10.06
N VAL A 85 8.77 17.19 -10.58
CA VAL A 85 8.28 16.60 -11.83
C VAL A 85 7.91 15.13 -11.66
N THR A 86 7.03 14.62 -12.49
CA THR A 86 6.71 13.18 -12.57
C THR A 86 7.65 12.44 -13.52
N GLN A 87 8.19 13.18 -14.49
CA GLN A 87 9.17 12.67 -15.45
C GLN A 87 10.08 13.80 -15.90
N GLU A 88 11.29 13.47 -16.28
CA GLU A 88 12.24 14.41 -16.86
C GLU A 88 13.10 13.71 -17.91
N THR A 89 13.24 14.35 -19.08
CA THR A 89 14.11 13.87 -20.16
C THR A 89 15.45 14.61 -20.11
N PHE A 90 16.54 13.86 -20.31
CA PHE A 90 17.90 14.40 -20.32
C PHE A 90 18.76 13.65 -21.36
N ARG A 91 19.92 14.18 -21.66
CA ARG A 91 20.88 13.56 -22.56
C ARG A 91 22.22 13.34 -21.86
N THR A 92 22.86 12.23 -22.18
CA THR A 92 24.22 11.95 -21.75
C THR A 92 24.99 11.24 -22.86
N GLU A 93 26.31 11.40 -22.86
CA GLU A 93 27.19 10.75 -23.83
C GLU A 93 27.72 9.46 -23.19
N LEU A 94 27.49 8.36 -23.88
CA LEU A 94 27.95 7.03 -23.47
C LEU A 94 28.41 6.24 -24.70
N PRO A 95 29.51 5.52 -24.62
CA PRO A 95 29.91 4.58 -25.68
C PRO A 95 28.82 3.53 -25.92
N ALA A 96 28.76 3.01 -27.17
CA ALA A 96 27.90 1.87 -27.47
C ALA A 96 28.24 0.69 -26.55
N GLY A 97 27.24 0.09 -25.93
CA GLY A 97 27.45 -0.99 -24.98
C GLY A 97 26.19 -1.30 -24.16
N THR A 98 26.30 -2.30 -23.31
CA THR A 98 25.23 -2.63 -22.37
C THR A 98 25.61 -2.14 -20.98
N TYR A 99 24.66 -1.46 -20.34
CA TYR A 99 24.83 -0.86 -19.02
C TYR A 99 23.72 -1.31 -18.09
N THR A 100 24.06 -1.48 -16.82
CA THR A 100 23.09 -1.49 -15.73
C THR A 100 22.98 -0.08 -15.19
N VAL A 101 21.79 0.50 -15.20
CA VAL A 101 21.50 1.84 -14.69
C VAL A 101 20.87 1.71 -13.31
N TYR A 102 21.49 2.31 -12.31
CA TYR A 102 20.93 2.48 -10.97
C TYR A 102 20.42 3.91 -10.84
N ALA A 103 19.16 4.05 -10.50
CA ALA A 103 18.49 5.32 -10.37
C ALA A 103 18.12 5.59 -8.90
N PHE A 104 18.39 6.79 -8.47
CA PHE A 104 18.01 7.33 -7.17
C PHE A 104 17.28 8.65 -7.38
N ALA A 105 16.14 8.83 -6.74
CA ALA A 105 15.44 10.10 -6.74
C ALA A 105 15.02 10.47 -5.32
N ASN A 106 14.98 11.76 -5.05
CA ASN A 106 14.69 12.33 -3.74
C ASN A 106 15.59 11.81 -2.62
N THR A 107 16.81 11.43 -2.96
CA THR A 107 17.85 11.11 -1.99
C THR A 107 18.55 12.40 -1.54
N TYR A 108 18.83 12.47 -0.25
CA TYR A 108 19.50 13.60 0.38
C TYR A 108 20.97 13.26 0.63
N ASP A 109 21.81 14.26 0.93
CA ASP A 109 23.23 14.06 1.20
C ASP A 109 23.46 12.97 2.25
N TRP A 110 22.68 12.95 3.34
CA TRP A 110 22.78 11.92 4.38
C TRP A 110 22.51 10.50 3.85
N PHE A 111 21.56 10.34 2.88
CA PHE A 111 21.28 9.06 2.26
C PHE A 111 22.46 8.64 1.37
N ASP A 112 22.92 9.54 0.54
CA ASP A 112 24.04 9.29 -0.36
C ASP A 112 25.32 8.96 0.41
N ASP A 113 25.59 9.64 1.52
CA ASP A 113 26.74 9.38 2.39
C ASP A 113 26.61 8.05 3.14
N TYR A 114 25.45 7.79 3.74
CA TYR A 114 25.19 6.55 4.49
C TYR A 114 25.35 5.30 3.62
N TYR A 115 24.88 5.36 2.37
CA TYR A 115 24.95 4.25 1.41
C TYR A 115 26.20 4.28 0.53
N GLY A 116 27.11 5.22 0.76
CA GLY A 116 28.37 5.35 0.02
C GLY A 116 28.21 5.81 -1.43
N ILE A 117 27.05 6.33 -1.79
CA ILE A 117 26.75 6.79 -3.18
C ILE A 117 27.58 8.05 -3.50
N SER A 118 27.79 8.94 -2.54
CA SER A 118 28.59 10.15 -2.68
C SER A 118 30.06 9.86 -2.99
N SER A 119 30.57 8.70 -2.62
CA SER A 119 31.96 8.29 -2.87
C SER A 119 32.21 7.64 -4.22
N LEU A 120 31.17 7.39 -5.02
CA LEU A 120 31.29 6.76 -6.32
C LEU A 120 31.91 7.71 -7.35
N THR A 121 32.81 7.18 -8.17
CA THR A 121 33.51 7.94 -9.21
C THR A 121 33.50 7.22 -10.54
N VAL A 122 33.45 7.98 -11.64
CA VAL A 122 33.57 7.43 -12.99
C VAL A 122 34.91 6.69 -13.14
N GLY A 123 34.89 5.52 -13.77
CA GLY A 123 36.04 4.61 -13.88
C GLY A 123 36.24 3.69 -12.68
N GLY A 124 35.62 4.00 -11.55
CA GLY A 124 35.60 3.15 -10.36
C GLY A 124 34.72 1.90 -10.54
N SER A 125 34.75 1.03 -9.54
CA SER A 125 33.84 -0.13 -9.47
C SER A 125 32.77 0.12 -8.43
N LEU A 126 31.59 -0.48 -8.62
CA LEU A 126 30.59 -0.51 -7.57
C LEU A 126 31.14 -1.28 -6.34
N PRO A 127 30.79 -0.85 -5.13
CA PRO A 127 31.04 -1.62 -3.93
C PRO A 127 30.44 -3.03 -4.02
N ALA A 128 31.12 -4.00 -3.40
CA ALA A 128 30.58 -5.35 -3.31
C ALA A 128 29.21 -5.32 -2.60
N GLY A 129 28.24 -6.00 -3.19
CA GLY A 129 26.89 -6.06 -2.62
C GLY A 129 25.99 -4.86 -2.93
N PHE A 130 26.41 -3.95 -3.82
CA PHE A 130 25.61 -2.78 -4.20
C PHE A 130 24.21 -3.15 -4.69
N ASP A 131 24.06 -4.22 -5.47
CA ASP A 131 22.77 -4.75 -5.91
C ASP A 131 21.84 -5.19 -4.76
N ASN A 132 22.44 -5.60 -3.65
CA ASN A 132 21.74 -6.10 -2.48
C ASN A 132 21.61 -5.04 -1.37
N MET A 133 21.86 -3.77 -1.71
CA MET A 133 21.68 -2.69 -0.75
C MET A 133 20.26 -2.68 -0.20
N GLN A 134 20.17 -2.44 1.10
CA GLN A 134 18.92 -2.42 1.81
C GLN A 134 18.68 -1.06 2.45
N TYR A 135 17.49 -0.54 2.28
CA TYR A 135 17.04 0.66 2.95
C TYR A 135 16.74 0.34 4.41
N GLY A 136 17.46 0.98 5.32
CA GLY A 136 17.52 0.61 6.74
C GLY A 136 16.23 0.82 7.53
N ALA A 137 16.14 0.11 8.66
CA ALA A 137 14.95 0.08 9.52
C ALA A 137 14.66 1.38 10.28
N GLY A 138 15.63 2.28 10.43
CA GLY A 138 15.50 3.48 11.26
C GLY A 138 14.88 4.73 10.61
N ALA A 139 14.70 4.71 9.30
CA ALA A 139 14.24 5.88 8.57
C ALA A 139 12.70 5.92 8.48
N GLY A 140 12.06 6.53 9.46
CA GLY A 140 10.66 6.94 9.32
C GLY A 140 10.55 8.12 8.35
N TRP A 141 9.43 8.20 7.63
CA TRP A 141 9.11 9.42 6.91
C TRP A 141 8.70 10.50 7.92
N HIS A 142 9.21 11.71 7.72
CA HIS A 142 8.82 12.88 8.48
C HIS A 142 8.16 13.87 7.53
N GLU A 143 7.14 14.55 8.00
CA GLU A 143 6.46 15.58 7.23
C GLU A 143 7.47 16.62 6.69
N GLY A 144 7.33 16.96 5.42
CA GLY A 144 8.25 17.87 4.73
C GLY A 144 9.41 17.19 4.01
N LEU A 145 9.68 15.90 4.23
CA LEU A 145 10.68 15.16 3.46
C LEU A 145 10.07 14.59 2.18
N LYS A 146 10.82 14.71 1.10
CA LYS A 146 10.46 14.07 -0.18
C LYS A 146 10.63 12.55 -0.05
N LEU A 147 9.78 11.78 -0.72
CA LEU A 147 9.84 10.33 -0.68
C LEU A 147 11.03 9.81 -1.48
N PRO A 148 11.96 9.09 -0.88
CA PRO A 148 13.07 8.48 -1.61
C PRO A 148 12.55 7.40 -2.56
N MET A 149 13.14 7.37 -3.75
CA MET A 149 12.79 6.44 -4.82
C MET A 149 14.04 5.79 -5.39
N THR A 150 13.90 4.55 -5.81
CA THR A 150 14.99 3.82 -6.46
C THR A 150 14.50 3.08 -7.68
N GLY A 151 15.42 2.85 -8.62
CA GLY A 151 15.15 2.07 -9.83
C GLY A 151 16.42 1.39 -10.33
N LYS A 152 16.23 0.31 -11.09
CA LYS A 152 17.31 -0.40 -11.76
C LYS A 152 16.83 -0.90 -13.10
N LYS A 153 17.62 -0.64 -14.16
CA LYS A 153 17.29 -1.10 -15.50
C LYS A 153 18.54 -1.45 -16.28
N ASN A 154 18.48 -2.48 -17.09
CA ASN A 154 19.50 -2.77 -18.08
C ASN A 154 19.14 -2.07 -19.39
N VAL A 155 20.10 -1.34 -19.96
CA VAL A 155 19.97 -0.67 -21.24
C VAL A 155 21.09 -1.07 -22.18
N THR A 156 20.79 -1.15 -23.48
CA THR A 156 21.81 -1.40 -24.51
C THR A 156 21.83 -0.21 -25.46
N ILE A 157 22.93 0.51 -25.46
CA ILE A 157 23.16 1.65 -26.32
C ILE A 157 23.81 1.12 -27.62
N THR A 158 23.24 1.48 -28.74
CA THR A 158 23.75 1.17 -30.08
C THR A 158 24.14 2.46 -30.78
N ASN A 159 24.87 2.38 -31.86
CA ASN A 159 25.26 3.55 -32.68
C ASN A 159 24.07 4.17 -33.44
N ARG A 160 22.86 3.76 -33.13
CA ARG A 160 21.64 4.28 -33.72
C ARG A 160 20.79 4.87 -32.60
N ILE A 161 20.50 6.16 -32.70
CA ILE A 161 19.57 6.84 -31.78
C ILE A 161 18.16 6.37 -32.13
N ASP A 162 17.63 5.46 -31.33
CA ASP A 162 16.24 5.05 -31.34
C ASP A 162 15.46 5.86 -30.29
N GLU A 163 14.33 5.40 -29.84
CA GLU A 163 13.53 6.07 -28.82
C GLU A 163 14.28 6.25 -27.49
N PRO A 164 13.91 7.26 -26.67
CA PRO A 164 14.51 7.48 -25.35
C PRO A 164 14.38 6.25 -24.46
N PHE A 165 15.41 5.96 -23.68
CA PHE A 165 15.32 4.92 -22.64
C PHE A 165 14.57 5.46 -21.44
N ASP A 166 13.45 4.83 -21.09
CA ASP A 166 12.71 5.14 -19.88
C ASP A 166 13.30 4.41 -18.65
N ILE A 167 13.67 5.17 -17.62
CA ILE A 167 14.17 4.70 -16.33
C ILE A 167 13.12 4.97 -15.28
N GLU A 168 12.39 3.95 -14.89
CA GLU A 168 11.37 4.05 -13.85
C GLU A 168 12.00 4.02 -12.45
N VAL A 169 11.58 4.94 -11.57
CA VAL A 169 11.89 4.93 -10.14
C VAL A 169 10.63 4.69 -9.33
N VAL A 170 10.76 3.90 -8.28
CA VAL A 170 9.66 3.46 -7.41
C VAL A 170 9.87 4.01 -6.02
N ARG A 171 8.85 4.63 -5.44
CA ARG A 171 8.87 5.15 -4.07
C ARG A 171 9.12 4.00 -3.08
N LEU A 172 9.99 4.22 -2.09
CA LEU A 172 10.28 3.24 -1.03
C LEU A 172 9.18 3.19 0.05
N TYR A 173 8.15 4.01 -0.11
CA TYR A 173 7.01 4.13 0.81
C TYR A 173 5.69 3.88 0.08
N ALA A 174 4.73 3.34 0.83
CA ALA A 174 3.32 3.33 0.47
C ALA A 174 2.64 4.60 0.97
N LYS A 175 1.59 5.01 0.28
CA LYS A 175 0.70 6.12 0.65
C LYS A 175 -0.51 5.55 1.37
N LEU A 176 -0.76 6.04 2.58
CA LEU A 176 -1.99 5.80 3.33
C LEU A 176 -2.84 7.06 3.28
N GLN A 177 -4.01 6.97 2.71
CA GLN A 177 -4.99 8.05 2.69
C GLN A 177 -6.11 7.71 3.66
N TYR A 178 -6.18 8.43 4.76
CA TYR A 178 -7.26 8.30 5.74
C TYR A 178 -8.40 9.24 5.34
N GLU A 179 -9.62 8.73 5.29
CA GLU A 179 -10.83 9.52 5.09
C GLU A 179 -11.66 9.46 6.38
N VAL A 180 -11.47 10.45 7.25
CA VAL A 180 -12.07 10.47 8.59
C VAL A 180 -13.36 11.27 8.57
N THR A 181 -14.45 10.66 9.02
CA THR A 181 -15.78 11.26 9.09
C THR A 181 -16.33 11.13 10.50
N ASN A 182 -16.90 12.22 11.03
CA ASN A 182 -17.62 12.20 12.30
C ASN A 182 -19.12 12.04 12.03
N GLN A 183 -19.64 10.85 12.32
CA GLN A 183 -21.09 10.56 12.30
C GLN A 183 -21.68 10.50 13.71
N SER A 184 -20.92 10.89 14.74
CA SER A 184 -21.43 11.00 16.09
C SER A 184 -22.21 12.32 16.29
N THR A 185 -23.02 12.36 17.34
CA THR A 185 -23.75 13.58 17.74
C THR A 185 -22.88 14.61 18.46
N LYS A 186 -21.64 14.23 18.78
CA LYS A 186 -20.72 15.03 19.59
C LYS A 186 -19.62 15.66 18.73
N SER A 187 -19.03 16.73 19.23
CA SER A 187 -17.83 17.30 18.63
C SER A 187 -16.65 16.33 18.78
N VAL A 188 -15.87 16.13 17.73
CA VAL A 188 -14.71 15.26 17.73
C VAL A 188 -13.48 16.04 17.26
N THR A 189 -12.44 15.98 18.05
CA THR A 189 -11.09 16.39 17.66
C THR A 189 -10.24 15.14 17.52
N LEU A 190 -9.63 14.96 16.37
CA LEU A 190 -8.69 13.88 16.06
C LEU A 190 -7.30 14.28 16.56
N ASN A 191 -6.75 13.54 17.49
CA ASN A 191 -5.44 13.80 18.07
C ASN A 191 -4.33 13.09 17.30
N ASN A 192 -4.50 11.81 16.99
CA ASN A 192 -3.56 11.04 16.17
C ASN A 192 -4.21 9.81 15.55
N ILE A 193 -3.53 9.30 14.52
CA ILE A 193 -3.79 8.00 13.91
C ILE A 193 -2.50 7.19 13.97
N GLU A 194 -2.58 5.94 14.44
CA GLU A 194 -1.46 5.02 14.51
C GLU A 194 -1.79 3.74 13.75
N ILE A 195 -0.89 3.28 12.90
CA ILE A 195 -0.98 1.94 12.31
C ILE A 195 -0.22 0.94 13.18
N LEU A 196 -0.87 -0.17 13.53
CA LEU A 196 -0.43 -1.17 14.50
C LEU A 196 -0.45 -2.58 13.91
N PRO A 197 0.44 -3.43 14.40
CA PRO A 197 1.87 -3.22 14.49
C PRO A 197 2.49 -3.49 13.12
N MET A 198 3.45 -2.70 12.73
CA MET A 198 4.20 -2.92 11.50
C MET A 198 5.52 -3.63 11.79
N ALA A 199 5.79 -4.68 11.04
CA ALA A 199 7.11 -5.26 10.95
C ALA A 199 8.01 -4.35 10.12
N MET A 200 9.03 -3.77 10.74
CA MET A 200 9.98 -2.86 10.11
C MET A 200 11.34 -3.56 10.01
N GLY A 201 11.59 -4.23 8.90
CA GLY A 201 12.91 -4.74 8.53
C GLY A 201 13.60 -3.85 7.48
N PRO A 202 14.89 -4.10 7.22
CA PRO A 202 15.54 -3.52 6.04
C PRO A 202 14.84 -4.03 4.76
N ILE A 203 14.62 -3.14 3.80
CA ILE A 203 13.98 -3.47 2.52
C ILE A 203 14.98 -3.35 1.37
N PRO A 204 14.96 -4.23 0.36
CA PRO A 204 15.88 -4.14 -0.77
C PRO A 204 15.64 -2.83 -1.53
N MET A 205 16.72 -2.12 -1.88
CA MET A 205 16.60 -0.88 -2.68
C MET A 205 16.20 -1.16 -4.12
N PHE A 206 16.70 -2.25 -4.67
CA PHE A 206 16.47 -2.65 -6.07
C PHE A 206 15.81 -4.02 -6.13
N PRO A 207 14.54 -4.15 -5.74
CA PRO A 207 13.82 -5.41 -5.87
C PRO A 207 13.56 -5.72 -7.35
N ASP A 208 13.26 -6.96 -7.64
CA ASP A 208 12.69 -7.33 -8.93
C ASP A 208 11.24 -6.81 -8.98
N TYR A 209 11.04 -5.71 -9.69
CA TYR A 209 9.73 -5.07 -9.81
C TYR A 209 8.70 -5.90 -10.57
N THR A 210 9.10 -6.96 -11.26
CA THR A 210 8.16 -7.92 -11.88
C THR A 210 7.41 -8.74 -10.81
N SER A 211 7.97 -8.80 -9.60
CA SER A 211 7.39 -9.51 -8.45
C SER A 211 6.69 -8.57 -7.45
N LEU A 212 6.64 -7.26 -7.69
CA LEU A 212 5.87 -6.34 -6.86
C LEU A 212 4.38 -6.70 -6.93
N GLY A 213 3.77 -6.90 -5.75
CA GLY A 213 2.42 -7.43 -5.61
C GLY A 213 2.39 -8.85 -5.05
N ASN A 214 3.53 -9.55 -5.05
CA ASN A 214 3.69 -10.77 -4.28
C ASN A 214 4.39 -10.43 -2.97
N PRO A 215 3.82 -10.76 -1.81
CA PRO A 215 4.51 -10.57 -0.54
C PRO A 215 5.84 -11.33 -0.59
N PRO A 216 6.94 -10.77 -0.06
CA PRO A 216 8.18 -11.52 0.06
C PRO A 216 7.90 -12.80 0.85
N THR A 217 8.40 -13.92 0.35
CA THR A 217 8.22 -15.25 0.96
C THR A 217 9.06 -15.44 2.23
N THR A 218 9.92 -14.48 2.54
CA THR A 218 10.78 -14.52 3.72
C THR A 218 10.21 -13.65 4.82
N THR A 219 9.99 -14.26 5.99
CA THR A 219 9.86 -13.52 7.24
C THR A 219 11.07 -12.60 7.36
N LEU A 220 10.83 -11.33 7.67
CA LEU A 220 11.91 -10.40 8.01
C LEU A 220 12.52 -10.88 9.35
N ASP A 221 13.57 -11.69 9.30
CA ASP A 221 14.31 -12.15 10.48
C ASP A 221 14.81 -10.93 11.27
N GLY A 222 14.56 -10.94 12.58
CA GLY A 222 14.96 -9.86 13.48
C GLY A 222 14.01 -8.64 13.43
N THR A 223 12.77 -8.85 13.06
CA THR A 223 11.75 -7.80 12.96
C THR A 223 11.52 -7.08 14.29
N THR A 224 11.80 -5.80 14.26
CA THR A 224 11.26 -4.87 15.26
C THR A 224 9.88 -4.42 14.78
N TYR A 225 8.86 -4.64 15.59
CA TYR A 225 7.55 -4.08 15.33
C TYR A 225 7.52 -2.64 15.80
N THR A 226 7.04 -1.76 14.99
CA THR A 226 6.90 -0.35 15.33
C THR A 226 5.51 0.14 14.98
N THR A 227 5.14 1.21 15.63
CA THR A 227 3.93 1.97 15.35
C THR A 227 4.30 3.15 14.47
N VAL A 228 3.60 3.32 13.37
CA VAL A 228 3.71 4.54 12.56
C VAL A 228 2.57 5.47 12.98
N LYS A 229 2.94 6.66 13.45
CA LYS A 229 2.03 7.62 14.04
C LYS A 229 1.96 8.90 13.20
N LEU A 230 0.75 9.36 12.96
CA LEU A 230 0.45 10.67 12.41
C LEU A 230 -0.17 11.52 13.52
N ASP A 231 0.61 12.47 14.04
CA ASP A 231 0.15 13.41 15.06
C ASP A 231 -0.65 14.54 14.41
N LEU A 232 -1.83 14.80 14.97
CA LEU A 232 -2.81 15.71 14.44
C LEU A 232 -3.37 16.55 15.59
N ASN A 233 -4.17 17.50 15.32
CA ASN A 233 -5.03 18.21 16.27
C ASN A 233 -6.13 18.88 15.45
N GLN A 234 -6.98 18.05 14.86
CA GLN A 234 -7.92 18.49 13.85
C GLN A 234 -9.36 18.19 14.24
N SER A 235 -10.23 19.18 14.13
CA SER A 235 -11.68 18.98 14.28
C SER A 235 -12.21 18.22 13.07
N ILE A 236 -12.96 17.15 13.33
CA ILE A 236 -13.58 16.29 12.32
C ILE A 236 -15.07 16.58 12.25
N THR A 237 -15.55 16.76 11.03
CA THR A 237 -16.95 17.05 10.73
C THR A 237 -17.63 15.86 10.06
N THR A 238 -18.89 16.01 9.68
CA THR A 238 -19.64 15.03 8.88
C THR A 238 -19.12 14.91 7.45
N GLU A 239 -18.41 15.93 6.96
CA GLU A 239 -17.71 15.85 5.68
C GLU A 239 -16.38 15.11 5.85
N PRO A 240 -16.01 14.22 4.90
CA PRO A 240 -14.77 13.48 5.00
C PRO A 240 -13.53 14.38 5.04
N THR A 241 -12.75 14.23 6.08
CA THR A 241 -11.44 14.87 6.21
C THR A 241 -10.38 13.92 5.66
N LYS A 242 -9.65 14.35 4.62
CA LYS A 242 -8.59 13.55 3.99
C LYS A 242 -7.25 13.88 4.62
N LEU A 243 -6.57 12.85 5.10
CA LEU A 243 -5.25 12.93 5.73
C LEU A 243 -4.33 11.93 5.02
N THR A 244 -3.08 12.31 4.84
CA THR A 244 -2.10 11.46 4.15
C THR A 244 -0.95 11.12 5.09
N GLY A 245 -0.61 9.83 5.17
CA GLY A 245 0.58 9.33 5.82
C GLY A 245 1.37 8.45 4.86
N TYR A 246 2.64 8.21 5.19
CA TYR A 246 3.50 7.33 4.40
C TYR A 246 4.15 6.29 5.30
N VAL A 247 4.13 5.05 4.84
CA VAL A 247 4.73 3.91 5.54
C VAL A 247 5.63 3.15 4.59
N ARG A 248 6.71 2.58 5.11
CA ARG A 248 7.53 1.65 4.31
C ARG A 248 6.79 0.35 4.07
N GLU A 249 7.21 -0.38 3.06
CA GLU A 249 6.72 -1.75 2.89
C GLU A 249 7.02 -2.60 4.12
N GLY A 250 6.12 -3.51 4.43
CA GLY A 250 6.24 -4.35 5.60
C GLY A 250 5.07 -5.29 5.78
N PHE A 251 5.13 -6.06 6.86
CA PHE A 251 4.10 -7.03 7.23
C PHE A 251 3.34 -6.58 8.47
N ALA A 252 2.09 -7.01 8.55
CA ALA A 252 1.39 -7.02 9.82
C ALA A 252 2.06 -8.01 10.78
N SER A 253 1.91 -7.79 12.08
CA SER A 253 2.37 -8.77 13.07
C SER A 253 1.71 -10.12 12.81
N SER A 254 2.46 -11.21 13.09
CA SER A 254 1.96 -12.57 12.88
C SER A 254 1.63 -12.93 11.43
N HIS A 255 2.32 -12.26 10.45
CA HIS A 255 2.23 -12.69 9.06
C HIS A 255 2.50 -14.23 8.93
N PRO A 256 1.75 -14.99 8.07
CA PRO A 256 0.77 -14.51 7.09
C PRO A 256 -0.68 -14.34 7.63
N THR A 257 -0.93 -14.56 8.89
CA THR A 257 -2.28 -14.51 9.47
C THR A 257 -2.58 -13.22 10.23
N GLY A 258 -1.54 -12.43 10.53
CA GLY A 258 -1.68 -11.14 11.19
C GLY A 258 -2.29 -10.08 10.27
N ARG A 259 -2.83 -9.04 10.89
CA ARG A 259 -3.50 -7.94 10.21
C ARG A 259 -3.06 -6.61 10.76
N TYR A 260 -3.14 -5.60 9.92
CA TYR A 260 -2.99 -4.24 10.38
C TYR A 260 -4.24 -3.78 11.11
N ALA A 261 -4.03 -2.98 12.15
CA ALA A 261 -5.07 -2.22 12.80
C ALA A 261 -4.70 -0.74 12.82
N ILE A 262 -5.71 0.10 12.82
CA ILE A 262 -5.58 1.54 12.99
C ILE A 262 -6.10 1.90 14.37
N LYS A 263 -5.25 2.50 15.20
CA LYS A 263 -5.66 3.12 16.45
C LYS A 263 -5.86 4.62 16.20
N VAL A 264 -7.02 5.12 16.56
CA VAL A 264 -7.41 6.50 16.40
C VAL A 264 -7.63 7.10 17.78
N SER A 265 -6.82 8.08 18.16
CA SER A 265 -6.98 8.80 19.40
C SER A 265 -7.76 10.08 19.14
N ILE A 266 -8.87 10.23 19.82
CA ILE A 266 -9.78 11.37 19.67
C ILE A 266 -10.04 12.05 21.02
N ASN A 267 -10.54 13.26 20.93
CA ASN A 267 -11.23 13.92 22.04
C ASN A 267 -12.68 14.12 21.59
N ARG A 268 -13.60 13.46 22.28
CA ARG A 268 -15.03 13.56 22.03
C ARG A 268 -15.67 14.37 23.14
N ASP A 269 -16.17 15.54 22.83
CA ASP A 269 -16.84 16.46 23.79
C ASP A 269 -16.04 16.70 25.07
N GLY A 270 -14.71 16.86 24.91
CA GLY A 270 -13.77 17.09 26.02
C GLY A 270 -13.23 15.81 26.69
N LYS A 271 -13.67 14.63 26.29
CA LYS A 271 -13.17 13.33 26.79
C LYS A 271 -12.25 12.65 25.80
N ALA A 272 -11.08 12.22 26.29
CA ALA A 272 -10.14 11.45 25.47
C ALA A 272 -10.64 10.00 25.29
N GLU A 273 -10.57 9.50 24.07
CA GLU A 273 -10.94 8.15 23.70
C GLU A 273 -9.91 7.56 22.73
N GLU A 274 -9.75 6.23 22.76
CA GLU A 274 -8.99 5.47 21.79
C GLU A 274 -9.91 4.47 21.08
N LEU A 275 -9.96 4.55 19.76
CA LEU A 275 -10.75 3.67 18.91
C LEU A 275 -9.82 2.77 18.11
N LEU A 276 -10.15 1.49 17.99
CA LEU A 276 -9.40 0.51 17.21
C LEU A 276 -10.22 0.07 16.01
N TYR A 277 -9.65 0.21 14.83
CA TYR A 277 -10.23 -0.25 13.57
C TYR A 277 -9.33 -1.31 12.96
N ALA A 278 -9.84 -2.50 12.75
CA ALA A 278 -9.15 -3.50 11.94
C ALA A 278 -9.20 -3.10 10.48
N LEU A 279 -8.06 -3.14 9.80
CA LEU A 279 -8.04 -3.08 8.34
C LEU A 279 -8.57 -4.42 7.79
N THR A 280 -8.92 -4.43 6.50
CA THR A 280 -9.49 -5.62 5.88
C THR A 280 -8.61 -6.84 6.14
N HIS A 281 -9.23 -8.01 6.34
CA HIS A 281 -8.52 -9.26 6.65
C HIS A 281 -7.56 -9.73 5.56
N GLU A 282 -7.61 -9.13 4.38
CA GLU A 282 -6.72 -9.41 3.26
C GLU A 282 -5.43 -8.57 3.30
N LEU A 283 -5.40 -7.48 4.06
CA LEU A 283 -4.23 -6.62 4.15
C LEU A 283 -3.27 -7.13 5.22
N THR A 284 -2.44 -8.10 4.85
CA THR A 284 -1.38 -8.64 5.70
C THR A 284 0.00 -8.08 5.36
N TYR A 285 0.12 -7.42 4.22
CA TYR A 285 1.33 -6.85 3.69
C TYR A 285 1.04 -5.52 2.97
N ILE A 286 1.92 -4.55 3.13
CA ILE A 286 1.91 -3.27 2.41
C ILE A 286 3.16 -3.22 1.54
N ASN A 287 2.97 -3.11 0.22
CA ASN A 287 4.08 -2.95 -0.71
C ASN A 287 4.51 -1.48 -0.79
N ARG A 288 5.78 -1.24 -1.11
CA ARG A 288 6.21 0.09 -1.55
C ARG A 288 5.37 0.55 -2.74
N ASN A 289 5.16 1.83 -2.85
CA ASN A 289 4.36 2.44 -3.91
C ASN A 289 2.88 2.02 -3.93
N ASP A 290 2.36 1.34 -2.88
CA ASP A 290 0.92 1.13 -2.74
C ASP A 290 0.22 2.45 -2.38
N TRP A 291 -1.02 2.58 -2.84
CA TRP A 291 -1.94 3.60 -2.36
C TRP A 291 -3.13 2.92 -1.69
N ILE A 292 -3.23 3.10 -0.37
CA ILE A 292 -4.25 2.44 0.45
C ILE A 292 -5.18 3.52 0.99
N ASN A 293 -6.46 3.43 0.63
CA ASN A 293 -7.50 4.31 1.15
C ASN A 293 -8.15 3.65 2.38
N ILE A 294 -8.19 4.39 3.49
CA ILE A 294 -8.64 3.91 4.80
C ILE A 294 -9.79 4.80 5.27
N PRO A 295 -11.03 4.41 5.01
CA PRO A 295 -12.19 5.11 5.56
C PRO A 295 -12.30 4.84 7.06
N ILE A 296 -12.41 5.91 7.85
CA ILE A 296 -12.60 5.88 9.29
C ILE A 296 -13.88 6.63 9.64
N VAL A 297 -14.86 5.92 10.18
CA VAL A 297 -16.14 6.51 10.58
C VAL A 297 -16.25 6.49 12.09
N ILE A 298 -16.27 7.65 12.71
CA ILE A 298 -16.43 7.81 14.15
C ILE A 298 -17.92 7.91 14.44
N THR A 299 -18.45 6.97 15.23
CA THR A 299 -19.86 6.88 15.59
C THR A 299 -20.04 7.00 17.10
N ASP A 300 -21.28 7.13 17.58
CA ASP A 300 -21.61 7.15 19.00
C ASP A 300 -21.67 5.73 19.62
N TYR A 301 -21.54 4.66 18.84
CA TYR A 301 -21.92 3.33 19.26
C TYR A 301 -20.77 2.31 19.20
N ASN A 302 -20.73 1.45 20.21
CA ASN A 302 -19.86 0.27 20.25
C ASN A 302 -20.70 -1.00 20.14
N LEU A 303 -20.14 -2.04 19.51
CA LEU A 303 -20.74 -3.35 19.37
C LEU A 303 -20.14 -4.33 20.39
N SER A 304 -20.96 -5.18 20.99
CA SER A 304 -20.54 -6.42 21.65
C SER A 304 -21.37 -7.59 21.11
N VAL A 305 -20.84 -8.79 21.17
CA VAL A 305 -21.57 -10.00 20.79
C VAL A 305 -21.47 -11.06 21.89
N ASP A 306 -22.58 -11.69 22.20
CA ASP A 306 -22.63 -12.87 23.05
C ASP A 306 -22.86 -14.11 22.20
N VAL A 307 -22.23 -15.22 22.58
CA VAL A 307 -22.24 -16.46 21.83
C VAL A 307 -22.80 -17.60 22.69
N ASN A 308 -23.85 -18.21 22.22
CA ASN A 308 -24.38 -19.45 22.77
C ASN A 308 -24.09 -20.59 21.79
N PHE A 309 -23.45 -21.63 22.26
CA PHE A 309 -23.13 -22.80 21.46
C PHE A 309 -23.86 -24.04 21.99
N TYR A 310 -24.53 -24.71 21.10
CA TYR A 310 -25.31 -25.91 21.39
C TYR A 310 -24.65 -27.13 20.75
N PRO A 311 -23.78 -27.87 21.46
CA PRO A 311 -23.07 -29.00 20.90
C PRO A 311 -24.02 -30.17 20.67
N PRO A 312 -23.63 -31.12 19.82
CA PRO A 312 -24.30 -32.42 19.74
C PRO A 312 -24.32 -33.12 21.11
N ILE A 313 -25.33 -33.96 21.35
CA ILE A 313 -25.42 -34.69 22.59
C ILE A 313 -24.16 -35.54 22.77
N GLY A 314 -23.40 -35.30 23.86
CA GLY A 314 -22.19 -36.04 24.22
C GLY A 314 -20.87 -35.29 24.00
N GLY A 315 -20.88 -34.06 23.52
CA GLY A 315 -19.66 -33.24 23.36
C GLY A 315 -19.54 -32.12 24.41
N TYR A 316 -18.32 -31.79 24.82
CA TYR A 316 -18.03 -30.57 25.56
C TYR A 316 -17.59 -29.49 24.59
N PRO A 317 -18.35 -28.41 24.41
CA PRO A 317 -17.95 -27.34 23.51
C PRO A 317 -16.82 -26.51 24.12
N ALA A 318 -15.77 -26.32 23.38
CA ALA A 318 -14.87 -25.23 23.64
C ALA A 318 -15.29 -24.05 22.75
N VAL A 319 -15.93 -23.06 23.33
CA VAL A 319 -16.21 -21.78 22.69
C VAL A 319 -15.27 -20.77 23.25
N VAL A 320 -14.43 -20.22 22.42
CA VAL A 320 -13.53 -19.12 22.77
C VAL A 320 -13.94 -17.90 21.98
N LYS A 321 -14.31 -16.86 22.69
CA LYS A 321 -14.59 -15.55 22.13
C LYS A 321 -13.36 -14.67 22.31
N GLU A 322 -12.85 -14.15 21.23
CA GLU A 322 -11.77 -13.18 21.23
C GLU A 322 -12.18 -11.95 20.44
N VAL A 323 -11.99 -10.76 21.01
CA VAL A 323 -12.22 -9.50 20.33
C VAL A 323 -10.87 -8.85 20.13
N LYS A 324 -10.50 -8.63 18.85
CA LYS A 324 -9.30 -7.92 18.46
C LYS A 324 -9.68 -6.83 17.47
N ASN A 325 -9.26 -5.59 17.75
CA ASN A 325 -9.40 -4.51 16.79
C ASN A 325 -10.82 -4.35 16.22
N GLU A 326 -11.84 -4.49 17.08
CA GLU A 326 -13.28 -4.50 16.68
C GLU A 326 -13.69 -5.64 15.74
N GLU A 327 -12.85 -6.63 15.55
CA GLU A 327 -13.19 -7.91 14.92
C GLU A 327 -13.50 -8.95 16.00
N TYR A 328 -14.48 -9.78 15.70
CA TYR A 328 -14.97 -10.78 16.64
C TYR A 328 -14.54 -12.16 16.15
N TYR A 329 -13.67 -12.81 16.90
CA TYR A 329 -13.17 -14.14 16.61
C TYR A 329 -13.85 -15.13 17.54
N ILE A 330 -14.66 -16.01 16.97
CA ILE A 330 -15.42 -17.01 17.74
C ILE A 330 -14.92 -18.38 17.32
N LYS A 331 -14.30 -19.08 18.29
CA LYS A 331 -13.69 -20.39 18.07
C LYS A 331 -14.56 -21.49 18.65
N PHE A 332 -14.77 -22.51 17.87
CA PHE A 332 -15.53 -23.69 18.23
C PHE A 332 -14.66 -24.93 18.13
N GLY A 333 -14.52 -25.67 19.23
CA GLY A 333 -13.74 -26.94 19.28
C GLY A 333 -14.52 -28.15 18.73
N THR A 334 -15.81 -28.05 18.47
CA THR A 334 -16.63 -29.16 17.97
C THR A 334 -17.71 -28.66 16.99
N GLU A 335 -18.35 -29.58 16.29
CA GLU A 335 -19.53 -29.33 15.48
C GLU A 335 -20.78 -29.07 16.33
N GLY A 336 -21.78 -28.39 15.80
CA GLY A 336 -23.05 -28.15 16.44
C GLY A 336 -23.68 -26.82 16.10
N ARG A 337 -24.87 -26.61 16.65
CA ARG A 337 -25.64 -25.39 16.48
C ARG A 337 -25.06 -24.28 17.36
N PHE A 338 -25.11 -23.06 16.87
CA PHE A 338 -24.71 -21.87 17.62
C PHE A 338 -25.74 -20.75 17.44
N ALA A 339 -25.77 -19.85 18.41
CA ALA A 339 -26.45 -18.57 18.33
C ALA A 339 -25.48 -17.45 18.77
N ILE A 340 -25.49 -16.35 18.06
CA ILE A 340 -24.70 -15.17 18.34
C ILE A 340 -25.65 -14.00 18.51
N THR A 341 -25.68 -13.39 19.69
CA THR A 341 -26.52 -12.24 20.00
C THR A 341 -25.71 -10.98 19.94
N PRO A 342 -25.90 -10.10 18.94
CA PRO A 342 -25.23 -8.80 18.89
C PRO A 342 -25.88 -7.82 19.87
N HIS A 343 -25.03 -7.10 20.63
CA HIS A 343 -25.45 -6.01 21.49
C HIS A 343 -24.74 -4.72 21.08
N MET A 344 -25.46 -3.62 21.10
CA MET A 344 -24.96 -2.32 20.80
C MET A 344 -25.06 -1.41 22.00
N TYR A 345 -24.00 -0.63 22.24
CA TYR A 345 -23.92 0.29 23.36
C TYR A 345 -23.69 1.71 22.86
N ASP A 346 -24.40 2.65 23.46
CA ASP A 346 -24.19 4.09 23.20
C ASP A 346 -22.99 4.58 23.99
N ALA A 347 -21.83 4.62 23.33
CA ALA A 347 -20.57 5.04 23.95
C ALA A 347 -20.57 6.53 24.33
N ALA A 348 -21.34 7.35 23.62
CA ALA A 348 -21.41 8.79 23.88
C ALA A 348 -22.25 9.12 25.13
N ASN A 349 -23.20 8.25 25.51
CA ASN A 349 -24.11 8.42 26.64
C ASN A 349 -23.81 7.47 27.81
N GLY A 350 -22.57 7.09 28.00
CA GLY A 350 -22.13 6.32 29.17
C GLY A 350 -22.17 4.81 29.00
N GLY A 351 -22.36 4.33 27.78
CA GLY A 351 -22.32 2.90 27.45
C GLY A 351 -23.63 2.18 27.75
N GLU A 352 -24.78 2.83 27.69
CA GLU A 352 -26.08 2.19 27.81
C GLU A 352 -26.34 1.27 26.61
N MET A 353 -26.86 0.08 26.87
CA MET A 353 -27.24 -0.88 25.83
C MET A 353 -28.47 -0.38 25.07
N LEU A 354 -28.36 -0.33 23.73
CA LEU A 354 -29.48 0.00 22.87
C LEU A 354 -30.50 -1.16 22.84
N THR A 355 -31.76 -0.80 22.83
CA THR A 355 -32.86 -1.78 22.68
C THR A 355 -33.08 -2.11 21.21
N ASN A 356 -33.73 -3.22 20.92
CA ASN A 356 -34.12 -3.67 19.58
C ASN A 356 -34.95 -2.65 18.78
N LYS A 357 -35.60 -1.70 19.47
CA LYS A 357 -36.32 -0.60 18.81
C LYS A 357 -35.38 0.47 18.25
N GLN A 358 -34.17 0.53 18.79
CA GLN A 358 -33.14 1.50 18.39
C GLN A 358 -32.11 0.90 17.44
N MET A 359 -32.06 -0.44 17.34
CA MET A 359 -31.12 -1.16 16.51
C MET A 359 -31.84 -2.24 15.69
N SER A 360 -31.40 -2.44 14.47
CA SER A 360 -31.68 -3.63 13.69
C SER A 360 -30.39 -4.18 13.10
N ALA A 361 -30.32 -5.50 12.93
CA ALA A 361 -29.17 -6.16 12.33
C ALA A 361 -29.61 -7.06 11.17
N SER A 362 -28.71 -7.26 10.22
CA SER A 362 -28.90 -8.22 9.13
C SER A 362 -27.56 -8.79 8.69
N ILE A 363 -27.57 -9.96 8.06
CA ILE A 363 -26.38 -10.53 7.45
C ILE A 363 -26.24 -9.96 6.04
N LYS A 364 -25.17 -9.24 5.79
CA LYS A 364 -24.84 -8.69 4.47
C LYS A 364 -24.20 -9.74 3.57
N SER A 365 -23.24 -10.51 4.11
CA SER A 365 -22.54 -11.55 3.36
C SER A 365 -21.97 -12.64 4.26
N ILE A 366 -21.77 -13.82 3.69
CA ILE A 366 -21.10 -14.96 4.31
C ILE A 366 -20.06 -15.48 3.34
N SER A 367 -18.81 -15.59 3.80
CA SER A 367 -17.73 -16.28 3.09
C SER A 367 -17.34 -17.53 3.88
N ASP A 368 -17.45 -18.70 3.27
CA ASP A 368 -17.12 -19.99 3.88
C ASP A 368 -16.29 -20.84 2.91
N PRO A 369 -15.02 -20.47 2.70
CA PRO A 369 -14.15 -21.18 1.76
C PRO A 369 -13.82 -22.61 2.19
N ASN A 370 -13.95 -22.92 3.48
CA ASN A 370 -13.64 -24.23 4.04
C ASN A 370 -14.88 -25.12 4.21
N GLY A 371 -16.07 -24.59 3.94
CA GLY A 371 -17.32 -25.34 4.05
C GLY A 371 -17.59 -25.81 5.47
N ILE A 372 -17.35 -24.97 6.48
CA ILE A 372 -17.52 -25.33 7.90
C ILE A 372 -18.96 -25.33 8.36
N PHE A 373 -19.90 -24.80 7.57
CA PHE A 373 -21.32 -24.79 7.95
C PHE A 373 -22.10 -25.97 7.38
N THR A 374 -22.85 -26.67 8.24
CA THR A 374 -23.97 -27.51 7.84
C THR A 374 -25.17 -26.65 7.46
N THR A 375 -25.47 -25.65 8.32
CA THR A 375 -26.48 -24.64 8.07
C THR A 375 -25.83 -23.28 8.12
N LYS A 376 -25.83 -22.56 6.99
CA LYS A 376 -25.27 -21.21 6.92
C LYS A 376 -25.97 -20.27 7.90
N PRO A 377 -25.23 -19.35 8.53
CA PRO A 377 -25.81 -18.38 9.45
C PRO A 377 -26.96 -17.59 8.82
N THR A 378 -28.06 -17.44 9.58
CA THR A 378 -29.19 -16.56 9.27
C THR A 378 -29.50 -15.68 10.46
N PHE A 379 -30.01 -14.47 10.22
CA PHE A 379 -30.47 -13.60 11.30
C PHE A 379 -31.95 -13.89 11.61
N ASP A 380 -32.21 -14.24 12.87
CA ASP A 380 -33.58 -14.40 13.40
C ASP A 380 -34.02 -13.09 14.04
N ALA A 381 -34.90 -12.37 13.35
CA ALA A 381 -35.45 -11.10 13.83
C ALA A 381 -36.40 -11.24 15.04
N THR A 382 -36.77 -12.45 15.41
CA THR A 382 -37.62 -12.69 16.58
C THR A 382 -36.82 -12.74 17.87
N THR A 383 -35.63 -13.34 17.80
CA THR A 383 -34.69 -13.46 18.93
C THR A 383 -33.53 -12.47 18.84
N ASP A 384 -33.39 -11.75 17.73
CA ASP A 384 -32.23 -10.89 17.39
C ASP A 384 -30.90 -11.65 17.41
N GLU A 385 -30.93 -12.92 17.01
CA GLU A 385 -29.77 -13.80 17.00
C GLU A 385 -29.34 -14.18 15.59
N ILE A 386 -28.05 -14.39 15.43
CA ILE A 386 -27.48 -15.05 14.25
C ILE A 386 -27.36 -16.52 14.58
N VAL A 387 -28.15 -17.32 13.95
CA VAL A 387 -28.20 -18.75 14.19
C VAL A 387 -27.63 -19.55 13.03
N GLY A 388 -26.85 -20.58 13.32
CA GLY A 388 -26.23 -21.46 12.34
C GLY A 388 -25.84 -22.81 12.92
N GLU A 389 -25.24 -23.66 12.09
CA GLU A 389 -24.77 -24.98 12.52
C GLU A 389 -23.43 -25.31 11.83
N LEU A 390 -22.46 -25.72 12.63
CA LEU A 390 -21.14 -26.14 12.20
C LEU A 390 -21.12 -27.65 11.95
N ASN A 391 -20.36 -28.04 10.93
CA ASN A 391 -20.04 -29.45 10.65
C ASN A 391 -18.64 -29.82 11.19
N ALA A 392 -18.18 -31.03 10.85
CA ALA A 392 -16.88 -31.54 11.29
C ALA A 392 -15.69 -30.89 10.57
N ASN A 393 -15.89 -30.14 9.49
CA ASN A 393 -14.78 -29.48 8.76
C ASN A 393 -14.17 -28.38 9.61
N THR A 394 -12.84 -28.26 9.55
CA THR A 394 -12.09 -27.22 10.25
C THR A 394 -11.74 -26.08 9.31
N GLY A 395 -11.62 -24.88 9.84
CA GLY A 395 -11.28 -23.70 9.07
C GLY A 395 -11.95 -22.43 9.59
N THR A 396 -11.91 -21.40 8.81
CA THR A 396 -12.46 -20.08 9.14
C THR A 396 -13.50 -19.66 8.11
N ALA A 397 -14.64 -19.20 8.59
CA ALA A 397 -15.64 -18.50 7.80
C ALA A 397 -15.81 -17.07 8.33
N THR A 398 -16.25 -16.15 7.48
CA THR A 398 -16.56 -14.77 7.86
C THR A 398 -18.03 -14.48 7.64
N VAL A 399 -18.63 -13.79 8.60
CA VAL A 399 -20.00 -13.27 8.53
C VAL A 399 -19.93 -11.77 8.67
N THR A 400 -20.31 -11.06 7.61
CA THR A 400 -20.41 -9.59 7.65
C THR A 400 -21.82 -9.21 8.05
N LEU A 401 -21.94 -8.48 9.16
CA LEU A 401 -23.19 -7.94 9.66
C LEU A 401 -23.35 -6.50 9.25
N SER A 402 -24.55 -6.12 8.88
CA SER A 402 -24.96 -4.72 8.70
C SER A 402 -25.90 -4.36 9.84
N PHE A 403 -25.57 -3.32 10.56
CA PHE A 403 -26.36 -2.75 11.64
C PHE A 403 -26.94 -1.41 11.20
N THR A 404 -28.21 -1.21 11.52
CA THR A 404 -28.86 0.08 11.37
C THR A 404 -29.29 0.53 12.77
N VAL A 405 -28.82 1.70 13.18
CA VAL A 405 -29.17 2.32 14.47
C VAL A 405 -29.98 3.57 14.22
N LYS A 406 -31.13 3.64 14.89
CA LYS A 406 -31.99 4.81 14.90
C LYS A 406 -31.67 5.64 16.11
N GLN A 407 -31.09 6.79 15.89
CA GLN A 407 -30.79 7.74 16.96
C GLN A 407 -32.00 8.64 17.29
N THR A 408 -32.74 9.02 16.25
CA THR A 408 -34.02 9.71 16.36
C THR A 408 -34.94 9.21 15.22
N ASP A 409 -36.18 9.60 15.20
CA ASP A 409 -37.10 9.28 14.09
C ASP A 409 -36.62 9.79 12.73
N LEU A 410 -35.62 10.65 12.69
CA LEU A 410 -35.10 11.28 11.47
C LEU A 410 -33.64 10.94 11.16
N VAL A 411 -32.92 10.30 12.08
CA VAL A 411 -31.49 10.03 11.93
C VAL A 411 -31.23 8.54 12.11
N GLU A 412 -30.75 7.93 11.04
CA GLU A 412 -30.45 6.50 10.97
C GLU A 412 -29.01 6.31 10.49
N PHE A 413 -28.23 5.50 11.19
CA PHE A 413 -26.84 5.16 10.83
C PHE A 413 -26.75 3.68 10.48
N THR A 414 -26.03 3.38 9.39
CA THR A 414 -25.73 2.00 9.02
C THR A 414 -24.21 1.78 9.04
N TYR A 415 -23.77 0.71 9.68
CA TYR A 415 -22.36 0.32 9.69
C TYR A 415 -22.22 -1.20 9.73
N GLU A 416 -21.04 -1.67 9.40
CA GLU A 416 -20.75 -3.08 9.21
C GLU A 416 -19.71 -3.57 10.21
N ARG A 417 -19.86 -4.84 10.63
CA ARG A 417 -18.89 -5.54 11.46
C ARG A 417 -18.67 -6.94 10.93
N ILE A 418 -17.47 -7.47 11.13
CA ILE A 418 -17.08 -8.79 10.67
C ILE A 418 -16.93 -9.72 11.87
N ILE A 419 -17.61 -10.86 11.82
CA ILE A 419 -17.45 -11.95 12.77
C ILE A 419 -16.71 -13.09 12.06
N PHE A 420 -15.61 -13.53 12.63
CA PHE A 420 -14.88 -14.72 12.21
C PHE A 420 -15.34 -15.91 13.03
N ILE A 421 -15.88 -16.89 12.33
CA ILE A 421 -16.29 -18.16 12.92
C ILE A 421 -15.21 -19.18 12.57
N ILE A 422 -14.53 -19.68 13.59
CA ILE A 422 -13.37 -20.56 13.44
C ILE A 422 -13.74 -21.93 14.03
N ARG A 423 -13.68 -22.97 13.20
CA ARG A 423 -13.82 -24.34 13.62
C ARG A 423 -12.42 -24.96 13.75
N GLU A 424 -11.98 -25.19 14.99
CA GLU A 424 -10.69 -25.82 15.31
C GLU A 424 -10.87 -27.35 15.48
N ASN A 425 -9.75 -28.10 15.42
CA ASN A 425 -9.75 -29.56 15.69
C ASN A 425 -9.95 -29.84 17.17
#